data_a2afd2d8196c46e6005b4289bec040ce
#
_entry.id   a2afd2d8196c46e6005b4289bec040ce
#
_cell.length_a   1.000
_cell.length_b   1.000
_cell.length_c   1.000
_cell.angle_alpha   90.00
_cell.angle_beta   90.00
_cell.angle_gamma   90.00
#
_symmetry.space_group_name_H-M   'P 1'
#
loop_
_entity.id
_entity.type
_entity.pdbx_description
1 polymer ?
#
loop_
_entity_poly.entity_id
_entity_poly.type
_entity_poly.pdbx_seq_one_letter_code
_entity_poly.pdbx_strand_id
1 'polypeptide(L)'
;MAKTTPPTKLDGDLDRLKKMLRRVLGNDEAAMRRVFESGGKEALRILDLACGACHEADALTEATAELAGQENRPADVKLIGMDIRAREIADAQRRFGGKRVDPETGAKREAEFLTGDASKLDDHRELGDGAAFDLVFLRHQNFWNGDRTWEEIFDQALGKLDPDGRLVITSYFDKEHALALDAIQRLGGELIASERHEESRELDTPGKSIDRHVAVFRRKE
;
A
#
# COMPACT_ATOMS: atom_id res chain seq x y z
N MET A 1 9.49 -6.04 35.18
CA MET A 1 8.76 -6.81 34.16
C MET A 1 7.73 -5.89 33.55
N ALA A 2 7.92 -5.45 32.31
CA ALA A 2 6.93 -4.65 31.57
C ALA A 2 5.70 -5.53 31.32
N LYS A 3 4.52 -5.06 31.71
CA LYS A 3 3.24 -5.72 31.37
C LYS A 3 3.03 -5.53 29.87
N THR A 4 3.28 -6.56 29.07
CA THR A 4 2.89 -6.58 27.67
C THR A 4 1.36 -6.58 27.61
N THR A 5 0.79 -5.50 27.12
CA THR A 5 -0.65 -5.44 26.82
C THR A 5 -0.96 -6.50 25.73
N PRO A 6 -2.02 -7.30 25.89
CA PRO A 6 -2.36 -8.28 24.86
C PRO A 6 -2.65 -7.57 23.53
N PRO A 7 -2.29 -8.19 22.37
CA PRO A 7 -2.50 -7.60 21.06
C PRO A 7 -3.99 -7.34 20.81
N THR A 8 -4.29 -6.21 20.19
CA THR A 8 -5.65 -5.84 19.81
C THR A 8 -6.10 -6.58 18.55
N LYS A 9 -7.40 -6.52 18.22
CA LYS A 9 -7.90 -7.05 16.93
C LYS A 9 -7.20 -6.36 15.74
N LEU A 10 -6.93 -5.07 15.85
CA LEU A 10 -6.22 -4.31 14.83
C LEU A 10 -4.79 -4.83 14.64
N ASP A 11 -4.06 -5.05 15.72
CA ASP A 11 -2.69 -5.59 15.61
C ASP A 11 -2.67 -6.93 14.88
N GLY A 12 -3.62 -7.82 15.18
CA GLY A 12 -3.76 -9.08 14.47
C GLY A 12 -4.13 -8.93 12.99
N ASP A 13 -4.93 -7.92 12.62
CA ASP A 13 -5.25 -7.61 11.22
C ASP A 13 -4.00 -7.09 10.47
N LEU A 14 -3.20 -6.25 11.11
CA LEU A 14 -1.98 -5.70 10.52
C LEU A 14 -0.88 -6.76 10.37
N ASP A 15 -0.75 -7.68 11.31
CA ASP A 15 0.16 -8.84 11.19
C ASP A 15 -0.22 -9.73 10.01
N ARG A 16 -1.52 -9.98 9.81
CA ARG A 16 -2.02 -10.74 8.66
C ARG A 16 -1.76 -10.01 7.35
N LEU A 17 -2.02 -8.70 7.30
CA LEU A 17 -1.72 -7.85 6.14
C LEU A 17 -0.23 -7.91 5.80
N LYS A 18 0.66 -7.76 6.77
CA LYS A 18 2.12 -7.83 6.58
C LYS A 18 2.55 -9.16 5.98
N LYS A 19 2.04 -10.28 6.51
CA LYS A 19 2.33 -11.62 5.97
C LYS A 19 1.82 -11.79 4.54
N MET A 20 0.60 -11.30 4.26
CA MET A 20 0.00 -11.36 2.94
C MET A 20 0.82 -10.56 1.93
N LEU A 21 1.20 -9.33 2.25
CA LEU A 21 2.03 -8.48 1.38
C LEU A 21 3.38 -9.14 1.06
N ARG A 22 4.06 -9.69 2.07
CA ARG A 22 5.31 -10.45 1.86
C ARG A 22 5.12 -11.62 0.90
N ARG A 23 4.02 -12.35 1.02
CA ARG A 23 3.73 -13.49 0.15
C ARG A 23 3.47 -13.05 -1.28
N VAL A 24 2.52 -12.12 -1.51
CA VAL A 24 2.10 -11.76 -2.87
C VAL A 24 3.16 -10.98 -3.63
N LEU A 25 3.91 -10.11 -2.96
CA LEU A 25 5.00 -9.36 -3.57
C LEU A 25 6.27 -10.21 -3.70
N GLY A 26 6.54 -11.12 -2.75
CA GLY A 26 7.67 -12.04 -2.80
C GLY A 26 7.57 -13.07 -3.93
N ASN A 27 6.36 -13.39 -4.40
CA ASN A 27 6.15 -14.26 -5.55
C ASN A 27 6.51 -13.61 -6.89
N ASP A 28 6.60 -12.28 -6.96
CA ASP A 28 7.03 -11.52 -8.14
C ASP A 28 8.52 -11.15 -8.02
N GLU A 29 9.38 -12.17 -7.87
CA GLU A 29 10.82 -11.98 -7.66
C GLU A 29 11.48 -11.10 -8.73
N ALA A 30 11.02 -11.19 -9.99
CA ALA A 30 11.62 -10.43 -11.08
C ALA A 30 11.40 -8.92 -10.95
N ALA A 31 10.22 -8.51 -10.46
CA ALA A 31 9.93 -7.12 -10.21
C ALA A 31 10.65 -6.60 -8.99
N MET A 32 10.59 -7.36 -7.90
CA MET A 32 11.23 -6.97 -6.66
C MET A 32 12.75 -6.87 -6.84
N ARG A 33 13.39 -7.78 -7.58
CA ARG A 33 14.82 -7.66 -7.92
C ARG A 33 15.12 -6.41 -8.72
N ARG A 34 14.32 -6.05 -9.73
CA ARG A 34 14.56 -4.85 -10.55
C ARG A 34 14.42 -3.56 -9.76
N VAL A 35 13.43 -3.50 -8.88
CA VAL A 35 13.28 -2.38 -7.95
C VAL A 35 14.53 -2.22 -7.08
N PHE A 36 15.24 -3.32 -6.76
CA PHE A 36 16.42 -3.34 -5.88
C PHE A 36 17.76 -3.32 -6.62
N GLU A 37 17.85 -3.96 -7.79
CA GLU A 37 19.08 -4.04 -8.59
C GLU A 37 19.34 -2.74 -9.38
N SER A 38 18.35 -1.91 -9.61
CA SER A 38 18.54 -0.61 -10.26
C SER A 38 19.35 0.38 -9.41
N GLY A 39 20.31 -0.14 -8.70
CA GLY A 39 21.27 0.41 -7.79
C GLY A 39 21.48 1.91 -7.88
N GLY A 40 20.93 2.65 -6.95
CA GLY A 40 21.01 4.10 -6.87
C GLY A 40 19.80 4.77 -6.26
N LYS A 41 18.73 4.04 -6.00
CA LYS A 41 17.59 4.60 -5.24
C LYS A 41 18.00 4.71 -3.77
N GLU A 42 17.91 5.92 -3.22
CA GLU A 42 18.21 6.16 -1.81
C GLU A 42 17.20 5.47 -0.87
N ALA A 43 15.96 5.26 -1.33
CA ALA A 43 14.90 4.60 -0.58
C ALA A 43 13.79 4.09 -1.52
N LEU A 44 13.08 3.04 -1.11
CA LEU A 44 11.82 2.64 -1.73
C LEU A 44 10.77 3.70 -1.53
N ARG A 45 10.06 4.04 -2.60
CA ARG A 45 8.98 5.03 -2.58
C ARG A 45 7.62 4.33 -2.60
N ILE A 46 6.85 4.54 -1.55
CA ILE A 46 5.51 3.99 -1.39
C ILE A 46 4.50 5.12 -1.35
N LEU A 47 3.39 4.96 -2.09
CA LEU A 47 2.23 5.84 -2.05
C LEU A 47 1.02 5.06 -1.55
N ASP A 48 0.44 5.48 -0.43
CA ASP A 48 -0.77 4.88 0.15
C ASP A 48 -1.96 5.83 -0.04
N LEU A 49 -2.88 5.47 -0.95
CA LEU A 49 -3.98 6.31 -1.37
C LEU A 49 -5.28 5.96 -0.63
N ALA A 50 -6.04 7.00 -0.25
CA ALA A 50 -7.24 6.89 0.56
C ALA A 50 -6.97 6.16 1.89
N CYS A 51 -5.79 6.42 2.47
CA CYS A 51 -5.23 5.68 3.59
C CYS A 51 -5.94 5.94 4.95
N GLY A 52 -6.82 6.95 5.01
CA GLY A 52 -7.44 7.32 6.29
C GLY A 52 -6.39 7.71 7.33
N ALA A 53 -6.48 7.12 8.53
CA ALA A 53 -5.48 7.26 9.57
C ALA A 53 -4.24 6.37 9.37
N CYS A 54 -4.11 5.75 8.21
CA CYS A 54 -2.99 4.93 7.75
C CYS A 54 -2.48 3.95 8.81
N HIS A 55 -3.38 3.17 9.41
CA HIS A 55 -3.02 2.20 10.43
C HIS A 55 -2.02 1.15 9.94
N GLU A 56 -2.01 0.88 8.65
CA GLU A 56 -1.11 -0.03 7.94
C GLU A 56 0.30 0.50 7.70
N ALA A 57 0.59 1.76 8.01
CA ALA A 57 1.87 2.41 7.68
C ALA A 57 3.10 1.57 8.08
N ASP A 58 3.14 1.07 9.33
CA ASP A 58 4.24 0.24 9.80
C ASP A 58 4.24 -1.13 9.11
N ALA A 59 3.09 -1.79 8.98
CA ALA A 59 2.98 -3.10 8.32
C ALA A 59 3.43 -3.03 6.84
N LEU A 60 3.00 -1.96 6.13
CA LEU A 60 3.33 -1.73 4.73
C LEU A 60 4.83 -1.45 4.54
N THR A 61 5.38 -0.50 5.32
CA THR A 61 6.81 -0.15 5.24
C THR A 61 7.71 -1.29 5.67
N GLU A 62 7.34 -2.07 6.69
CA GLU A 62 8.12 -3.21 7.15
C GLU A 62 8.12 -4.35 6.14
N ALA A 63 6.95 -4.73 5.61
CA ALA A 63 6.86 -5.78 4.60
C ALA A 63 7.71 -5.47 3.37
N THR A 64 7.63 -4.23 2.87
CA THR A 64 8.37 -3.80 1.69
C THR A 64 9.86 -3.65 1.96
N ALA A 65 10.26 -3.05 3.09
CA ALA A 65 11.67 -2.93 3.47
C ALA A 65 12.38 -4.28 3.60
N GLU A 66 11.70 -5.28 4.14
CA GLU A 66 12.25 -6.63 4.30
C GLU A 66 12.40 -7.36 2.96
N LEU A 67 11.39 -7.25 2.07
CA LEU A 67 11.48 -7.82 0.72
C LEU A 67 12.59 -7.17 -0.11
N ALA A 68 12.81 -5.88 0.15
CA ALA A 68 13.77 -5.02 -0.52
C ALA A 68 15.20 -5.18 0.01
N GLY A 69 15.34 -5.79 1.14
CA GLY A 69 16.60 -5.88 1.84
C GLY A 69 17.65 -6.71 1.10
N GLN A 70 18.90 -6.28 1.20
CA GLN A 70 20.06 -7.03 0.75
C GLN A 70 20.92 -7.39 1.97
N GLU A 71 21.56 -8.55 1.94
CA GLU A 71 22.53 -8.98 2.96
C GLU A 71 22.02 -8.88 4.41
N ASN A 72 20.77 -9.27 4.66
CA ASN A 72 20.10 -9.19 5.96
C ASN A 72 19.80 -7.77 6.48
N ARG A 73 19.94 -6.74 5.67
CA ARG A 73 19.55 -5.37 6.01
C ARG A 73 18.27 -4.99 5.23
N PRO A 74 17.19 -4.57 5.92
CA PRO A 74 16.02 -4.00 5.26
C PRO A 74 16.37 -2.74 4.47
N ALA A 75 15.67 -2.49 3.38
CA ALA A 75 15.85 -1.28 2.58
C ALA A 75 15.37 -0.04 3.34
N ASP A 76 15.92 1.11 3.00
CA ASP A 76 15.36 2.40 3.40
C ASP A 76 14.03 2.62 2.67
N VAL A 77 13.03 3.20 3.33
CA VAL A 77 11.67 3.39 2.79
C VAL A 77 11.17 4.81 3.01
N LYS A 78 10.54 5.38 1.98
CA LYS A 78 9.78 6.62 2.07
C LYS A 78 8.31 6.34 1.74
N LEU A 79 7.43 6.56 2.72
CA LEU A 79 5.98 6.44 2.59
C LEU A 79 5.34 7.83 2.45
N ILE A 80 4.49 8.00 1.46
CA ILE A 80 3.55 9.12 1.37
C ILE A 80 2.13 8.54 1.49
N GLY A 81 1.40 8.93 2.53
CA GLY A 81 -0.02 8.60 2.69
C GLY A 81 -0.90 9.78 2.31
N MET A 82 -2.01 9.52 1.60
CA MET A 82 -2.95 10.57 1.23
C MET A 82 -4.40 10.16 1.52
N ASP A 83 -5.16 11.07 2.09
CA ASP A 83 -6.60 10.94 2.27
C ASP A 83 -7.27 12.32 2.22
N ILE A 84 -8.52 12.37 1.78
CA ILE A 84 -9.30 13.61 1.73
C ILE A 84 -9.70 14.11 3.13
N ARG A 85 -9.70 13.23 4.13
CA ARG A 85 -10.11 13.51 5.51
C ARG A 85 -8.95 14.07 6.33
N ALA A 86 -8.87 15.39 6.41
CA ALA A 86 -7.78 16.09 7.12
C ALA A 86 -7.58 15.64 8.57
N ARG A 87 -8.67 15.24 9.28
CA ARG A 87 -8.57 14.74 10.66
C ARG A 87 -7.83 13.41 10.74
N GLU A 88 -8.11 12.50 9.82
CA GLU A 88 -7.45 11.18 9.73
C GLU A 88 -5.96 11.36 9.40
N ILE A 89 -5.66 12.25 8.46
CA ILE A 89 -4.28 12.59 8.08
C ILE A 89 -3.51 13.21 9.25
N ALA A 90 -4.13 14.11 10.01
CA ALA A 90 -3.50 14.66 11.22
C ALA A 90 -3.20 13.58 12.26
N ASP A 91 -4.05 12.57 12.37
CA ASP A 91 -3.81 11.41 13.25
C ASP A 91 -2.67 10.53 12.73
N ALA A 92 -2.68 10.20 11.44
CA ALA A 92 -1.59 9.47 10.78
C ALA A 92 -0.23 10.17 10.97
N GLN A 93 -0.18 11.49 10.73
CA GLN A 93 1.03 12.29 10.88
C GLN A 93 1.57 12.26 12.33
N ARG A 94 0.70 12.34 13.34
CA ARG A 94 1.12 12.25 14.75
C ARG A 94 1.67 10.88 15.12
N ARG A 95 1.11 9.81 14.56
CA ARG A 95 1.44 8.42 14.93
C ARG A 95 2.63 7.89 14.16
N PHE A 96 2.70 8.17 12.88
CA PHE A 96 3.64 7.53 11.95
C PHE A 96 4.57 8.52 11.25
N GLY A 97 4.24 9.81 11.21
CA GLY A 97 4.98 10.83 10.48
C GLY A 97 6.40 11.06 11.00
N GLY A 98 7.26 11.52 10.08
CA GLY A 98 8.65 11.88 10.37
C GLY A 98 9.66 10.80 9.97
N LYS A 99 10.90 11.00 10.43
CA LYS A 99 12.04 10.11 10.13
C LYS A 99 12.36 9.23 11.34
N ARG A 100 12.52 7.94 11.08
CA ARG A 100 12.93 6.95 12.07
C ARG A 100 14.09 6.15 11.52
N VAL A 101 14.97 5.72 12.41
CA VAL A 101 16.06 4.81 12.09
C VAL A 101 15.88 3.58 12.97
N ASP A 102 15.85 2.43 12.35
CA ASP A 102 15.79 1.17 13.07
C ASP A 102 17.12 0.97 13.82
N PRO A 103 17.10 0.80 15.14
CA PRO A 103 18.32 0.75 15.95
C PRO A 103 19.15 -0.54 15.73
N GLU A 104 18.52 -1.61 15.24
CA GLU A 104 19.20 -2.90 15.04
C GLU A 104 19.80 -3.00 13.63
N THR A 105 19.05 -2.54 12.63
CA THR A 105 19.42 -2.69 11.22
C THR A 105 20.01 -1.42 10.60
N GLY A 106 19.75 -0.25 11.21
CA GLY A 106 20.12 1.07 10.66
C GLY A 106 19.27 1.49 9.46
N ALA A 107 18.23 0.73 9.10
CA ALA A 107 17.31 1.08 8.01
C ALA A 107 16.52 2.34 8.35
N LYS A 108 16.41 3.23 7.37
CA LYS A 108 15.69 4.51 7.53
C LYS A 108 14.27 4.36 7.04
N ARG A 109 13.33 4.91 7.79
CA ARG A 109 11.93 5.05 7.40
C ARG A 109 11.54 6.50 7.51
N GLU A 110 10.98 7.03 6.43
CA GLU A 110 10.41 8.36 6.38
C GLU A 110 8.94 8.24 5.99
N ALA A 111 8.04 8.88 6.74
CA ALA A 111 6.62 8.91 6.42
C ALA A 111 6.09 10.33 6.47
N GLU A 112 5.31 10.69 5.46
CA GLU A 112 4.63 11.97 5.30
C GLU A 112 3.18 11.73 4.94
N PHE A 113 2.26 12.55 5.47
CA PHE A 113 0.84 12.39 5.24
C PHE A 113 0.22 13.68 4.73
N LEU A 114 -0.48 13.59 3.59
CA LEU A 114 -1.01 14.69 2.83
C LEU A 114 -2.54 14.66 2.83
N THR A 115 -3.18 15.79 3.12
CA THR A 115 -4.61 15.95 2.89
C THR A 115 -4.84 16.29 1.43
N GLY A 116 -5.59 15.42 0.71
CA GLY A 116 -5.83 15.65 -0.71
C GLY A 116 -6.81 14.66 -1.32
N ASP A 117 -7.22 14.98 -2.54
CA ASP A 117 -8.08 14.16 -3.36
C ASP A 117 -7.23 13.21 -4.21
N ALA A 118 -7.31 11.91 -3.92
CA ALA A 118 -6.54 10.89 -4.63
C ALA A 118 -6.94 10.73 -6.12
N SER A 119 -8.08 11.28 -6.55
CA SER A 119 -8.45 11.35 -7.97
C SER A 119 -7.75 12.48 -8.73
N LYS A 120 -6.94 13.32 -8.05
CA LYS A 120 -6.29 14.51 -8.59
C LYS A 120 -4.85 14.64 -8.10
N LEU A 121 -4.06 13.58 -8.22
CA LEU A 121 -2.67 13.56 -7.69
C LEU A 121 -1.77 14.59 -8.36
N ASP A 122 -2.01 14.91 -9.62
CA ASP A 122 -1.22 15.90 -10.37
C ASP A 122 -1.40 17.33 -9.84
N ASP A 123 -2.49 17.61 -9.12
CA ASP A 123 -2.71 18.91 -8.48
C ASP A 123 -1.84 19.11 -7.21
N HIS A 124 -1.20 18.04 -6.73
CA HIS A 124 -0.35 18.07 -5.55
C HIS A 124 1.12 18.25 -5.93
N ARG A 125 1.74 19.28 -5.36
CA ARG A 125 3.14 19.62 -5.62
C ARG A 125 4.10 18.45 -5.37
N GLU A 126 3.86 17.68 -4.31
CA GLU A 126 4.69 16.55 -3.89
C GLU A 126 4.46 15.30 -4.77
N LEU A 127 3.33 15.24 -5.46
CA LEU A 127 2.88 14.11 -6.26
C LEU A 127 2.67 14.45 -7.74
N GLY A 128 2.97 15.70 -8.15
CA GLY A 128 2.81 16.18 -9.51
C GLY A 128 3.72 15.49 -10.54
N ASP A 129 3.95 16.17 -11.64
CA ASP A 129 4.72 15.65 -12.78
C ASP A 129 6.07 15.06 -12.37
N GLY A 130 6.33 13.84 -12.82
CA GLY A 130 7.58 13.12 -12.59
C GLY A 130 7.68 12.40 -11.23
N ALA A 131 6.68 12.49 -10.37
CA ALA A 131 6.63 11.65 -9.17
C ALA A 131 6.34 10.19 -9.56
N ALA A 132 7.24 9.28 -9.22
CA ALA A 132 7.11 7.85 -9.49
C ALA A 132 7.31 7.04 -8.19
N PHE A 133 6.57 5.95 -8.06
CA PHE A 133 6.54 5.11 -6.87
C PHE A 133 6.81 3.65 -7.21
N ASP A 134 7.59 2.99 -6.38
CA ASP A 134 7.86 1.56 -6.48
C ASP A 134 6.64 0.73 -6.09
N LEU A 135 5.82 1.27 -5.17
CA LEU A 135 4.57 0.67 -4.74
C LEU A 135 3.51 1.74 -4.56
N VAL A 136 2.35 1.53 -5.17
CA VAL A 136 1.11 2.25 -4.84
C VAL A 136 0.16 1.27 -4.17
N PHE A 137 -0.38 1.66 -3.01
CA PHE A 137 -1.25 0.82 -2.20
C PHE A 137 -2.63 1.47 -2.02
N LEU A 138 -3.69 0.68 -2.15
CA LEU A 138 -5.06 1.07 -1.83
C LEU A 138 -5.72 -0.02 -1.00
N ARG A 139 -6.11 0.33 0.21
CA ARG A 139 -6.75 -0.60 1.13
C ARG A 139 -8.25 -0.35 1.23
N HIS A 140 -9.06 -1.38 0.96
CA HIS A 140 -10.50 -1.34 1.19
C HIS A 140 -11.26 -0.28 0.37
N GLN A 141 -11.18 -0.35 -0.94
CA GLN A 141 -11.91 0.54 -1.84
C GLN A 141 -13.42 0.34 -1.65
N ASN A 142 -14.17 1.43 -1.53
CA ASN A 142 -15.63 1.38 -1.49
C ASN A 142 -16.20 1.59 -2.90
N PHE A 143 -15.89 0.69 -3.81
CA PHE A 143 -16.24 0.80 -5.23
C PHE A 143 -17.75 0.85 -5.49
N TRP A 144 -18.58 0.28 -4.59
CA TRP A 144 -20.03 0.32 -4.71
C TRP A 144 -20.66 1.71 -4.66
N ASN A 145 -20.01 2.64 -3.96
CA ASN A 145 -20.56 3.97 -3.66
C ASN A 145 -19.73 5.09 -4.28
N GLY A 146 -19.13 4.85 -5.43
CA GLY A 146 -18.27 5.86 -6.05
C GLY A 146 -17.40 5.29 -7.16
N ASP A 147 -18.00 4.43 -7.98
CA ASP A 147 -17.34 3.75 -9.10
C ASP A 147 -16.49 4.70 -9.95
N ARG A 148 -17.04 5.83 -10.39
CA ARG A 148 -16.33 6.83 -11.18
C ARG A 148 -15.14 7.42 -10.43
N THR A 149 -15.31 7.81 -9.17
CA THR A 149 -14.22 8.39 -8.38
C THR A 149 -13.11 7.35 -8.14
N TRP A 150 -13.48 6.09 -7.90
CA TRP A 150 -12.50 5.03 -7.75
C TRP A 150 -11.78 4.69 -9.06
N GLU A 151 -12.46 4.76 -10.21
CA GLU A 151 -11.79 4.64 -11.51
C GLU A 151 -10.78 5.76 -11.73
N GLU A 152 -11.13 7.01 -11.40
CA GLU A 152 -10.21 8.14 -11.44
C GLU A 152 -8.99 7.92 -10.51
N ILE A 153 -9.21 7.41 -9.29
CA ILE A 153 -8.13 7.07 -8.35
C ILE A 153 -7.23 5.96 -8.90
N PHE A 154 -7.80 4.91 -9.49
CA PHE A 154 -7.01 3.83 -10.08
C PHE A 154 -6.17 4.29 -11.27
N ASP A 155 -6.72 5.17 -12.12
CA ASP A 155 -6.00 5.76 -13.23
C ASP A 155 -4.80 6.60 -12.73
N GLN A 156 -5.03 7.47 -11.76
CA GLN A 156 -3.97 8.22 -11.10
C GLN A 156 -2.92 7.29 -10.45
N ALA A 157 -3.35 6.25 -9.76
CA ALA A 157 -2.47 5.27 -9.13
C ALA A 157 -1.55 4.58 -10.14
N LEU A 158 -2.11 4.12 -11.28
CA LEU A 158 -1.34 3.52 -12.38
C LEU A 158 -0.38 4.54 -13.00
N GLY A 159 -0.81 5.80 -13.17
CA GLY A 159 0.01 6.89 -13.70
C GLY A 159 1.23 7.23 -12.83
N LYS A 160 1.17 6.96 -11.52
CA LYS A 160 2.26 7.22 -10.57
C LYS A 160 3.20 6.03 -10.33
N LEU A 161 2.98 4.90 -11.01
CA LEU A 161 3.92 3.78 -10.93
C LEU A 161 5.22 4.09 -11.66
N ASP A 162 6.34 3.76 -11.02
CA ASP A 162 7.62 3.55 -11.70
C ASP A 162 7.44 2.43 -12.75
N PRO A 163 8.20 2.39 -13.85
CA PRO A 163 8.10 1.32 -14.85
C PRO A 163 8.09 -0.09 -14.27
N ASP A 164 8.88 -0.34 -13.23
CA ASP A 164 8.89 -1.61 -12.50
C ASP A 164 8.00 -1.64 -11.25
N GLY A 165 7.23 -0.56 -11.00
CA GLY A 165 6.39 -0.41 -9.83
C GLY A 165 5.17 -1.33 -9.80
N ARG A 166 4.57 -1.49 -8.63
CA ARG A 166 3.37 -2.32 -8.42
C ARG A 166 2.25 -1.52 -7.79
N LEU A 167 1.04 -1.71 -8.32
CA LEU A 167 -0.19 -1.32 -7.66
C LEU A 167 -0.73 -2.52 -6.90
N VAL A 168 -0.95 -2.35 -5.60
CA VAL A 168 -1.55 -3.39 -4.74
C VAL A 168 -2.86 -2.86 -4.18
N ILE A 169 -3.91 -3.65 -4.32
CA ILE A 169 -5.21 -3.36 -3.75
C ILE A 169 -5.66 -4.47 -2.80
N THR A 170 -6.41 -4.13 -1.74
CA THR A 170 -7.15 -5.11 -0.94
C THR A 170 -8.63 -4.76 -0.91
N SER A 171 -9.50 -5.74 -0.77
CA SER A 171 -10.95 -5.56 -0.80
C SER A 171 -11.65 -6.33 0.33
N TYR A 172 -12.81 -5.82 0.77
CA TYR A 172 -13.63 -6.47 1.79
C TYR A 172 -14.52 -7.61 1.24
N PHE A 173 -14.98 -7.49 -0.01
CA PHE A 173 -16.00 -8.35 -0.60
C PHE A 173 -15.55 -8.94 -1.93
N ASP A 174 -16.07 -10.15 -2.26
CA ASP A 174 -15.80 -10.83 -3.53
C ASP A 174 -16.22 -9.99 -4.74
N LYS A 175 -17.43 -9.40 -4.71
CA LYS A 175 -17.94 -8.58 -5.82
C LYS A 175 -17.19 -7.25 -5.97
N GLU A 176 -16.85 -6.59 -4.86
CA GLU A 176 -16.03 -5.38 -4.87
C GLU A 176 -14.69 -5.63 -5.53
N HIS A 177 -14.05 -6.74 -5.15
CA HIS A 177 -12.79 -7.16 -5.74
C HIS A 177 -12.90 -7.38 -7.25
N ALA A 178 -13.90 -8.13 -7.70
CA ALA A 178 -14.13 -8.38 -9.12
C ALA A 178 -14.33 -7.08 -9.93
N LEU A 179 -15.09 -6.13 -9.40
CA LEU A 179 -15.29 -4.82 -10.02
C LEU A 179 -13.99 -4.01 -10.10
N ALA A 180 -13.19 -4.02 -9.03
CA ALA A 180 -11.91 -3.32 -9.02
C ALA A 180 -10.91 -3.95 -10.01
N LEU A 181 -10.83 -5.28 -10.12
CA LEU A 181 -10.01 -5.96 -11.11
C LEU A 181 -10.38 -5.53 -12.53
N ASP A 182 -11.67 -5.56 -12.88
CA ASP A 182 -12.16 -5.17 -14.20
C ASP A 182 -11.83 -3.70 -14.51
N ALA A 183 -12.06 -2.80 -13.57
CA ALA A 183 -11.79 -1.38 -13.73
C ALA A 183 -10.29 -1.11 -13.97
N ILE A 184 -9.41 -1.66 -13.14
CA ILE A 184 -7.97 -1.45 -13.26
C ILE A 184 -7.43 -2.02 -14.57
N GLN A 185 -7.90 -3.19 -15.01
CA GLN A 185 -7.50 -3.78 -16.29
C GLN A 185 -7.96 -2.94 -17.49
N ARG A 186 -9.18 -2.37 -17.45
CA ARG A 186 -9.67 -1.43 -18.49
C ARG A 186 -8.82 -0.16 -18.57
N LEU A 187 -8.27 0.30 -17.45
CA LEU A 187 -7.40 1.47 -17.36
C LEU A 187 -5.93 1.18 -17.74
N GLY A 188 -5.61 -0.05 -18.16
CA GLY A 188 -4.27 -0.42 -18.61
C GLY A 188 -3.39 -1.08 -17.53
N GLY A 189 -3.99 -1.49 -16.41
CA GLY A 189 -3.31 -2.35 -15.44
C GLY A 189 -3.21 -3.79 -15.94
N GLU A 190 -2.05 -4.41 -15.84
CA GLU A 190 -1.85 -5.83 -16.07
C GLU A 190 -1.87 -6.58 -14.73
N LEU A 191 -2.79 -7.53 -14.59
CA LEU A 191 -2.92 -8.33 -13.37
C LEU A 191 -1.76 -9.33 -13.27
N ILE A 192 -0.98 -9.23 -12.20
CA ILE A 192 0.13 -10.14 -11.90
C ILE A 192 -0.31 -11.26 -10.97
N ALA A 193 -1.06 -10.91 -9.92
CA ALA A 193 -1.58 -11.86 -8.96
C ALA A 193 -2.94 -11.39 -8.41
N SER A 194 -3.82 -12.33 -8.12
CA SER A 194 -5.04 -12.10 -7.35
C SER A 194 -5.31 -13.30 -6.47
N GLU A 195 -5.40 -13.07 -5.17
CA GLU A 195 -5.57 -14.12 -4.18
C GLU A 195 -6.66 -13.78 -3.17
N ARG A 196 -7.37 -14.82 -2.71
CA ARG A 196 -8.20 -14.74 -1.52
C ARG A 196 -7.34 -14.98 -0.29
N HIS A 197 -7.52 -14.12 0.71
CA HIS A 197 -6.80 -14.24 1.97
C HIS A 197 -7.54 -15.17 2.92
N GLU A 198 -7.10 -16.43 3.00
CA GLU A 198 -7.77 -17.48 3.79
C GLU A 198 -7.80 -17.17 5.30
N GLU A 199 -6.83 -16.42 5.82
CA GLU A 199 -6.76 -16.03 7.23
C GLU A 199 -7.45 -14.68 7.53
N SER A 200 -8.20 -14.12 6.56
CA SER A 200 -8.89 -12.85 6.73
C SER A 200 -9.93 -12.92 7.85
N ARG A 201 -9.96 -11.90 8.71
CA ARG A 201 -10.93 -11.84 9.81
C ARG A 201 -12.30 -11.40 9.29
N GLU A 202 -13.30 -12.25 9.50
CA GLU A 202 -14.70 -11.92 9.18
C GLU A 202 -15.22 -10.78 10.06
N LEU A 203 -16.10 -9.97 9.48
CA LEU A 203 -16.82 -8.90 10.13
C LEU A 203 -18.30 -9.25 10.27
N ASP A 204 -19.04 -8.45 11.04
CA ASP A 204 -20.46 -8.71 11.33
C ASP A 204 -21.36 -8.66 10.07
N THR A 205 -20.92 -7.98 9.01
CA THR A 205 -21.62 -7.95 7.73
C THR A 205 -21.34 -9.24 6.94
N PRO A 206 -22.36 -9.99 6.52
CA PRO A 206 -22.17 -11.23 5.77
C PRO A 206 -21.31 -11.02 4.51
N GLY A 207 -20.32 -11.90 4.34
CA GLY A 207 -19.38 -11.84 3.21
C GLY A 207 -18.32 -10.75 3.27
N LYS A 208 -18.25 -10.01 4.38
CA LYS A 208 -17.25 -8.97 4.61
C LYS A 208 -16.12 -9.50 5.49
N SER A 209 -14.88 -9.38 5.03
CA SER A 209 -13.70 -9.69 5.86
C SER A 209 -12.60 -8.65 5.65
N ILE A 210 -11.77 -8.44 6.64
CA ILE A 210 -10.62 -7.52 6.57
C ILE A 210 -9.60 -8.09 5.57
N ASP A 211 -9.26 -7.30 4.55
CA ASP A 211 -8.31 -7.70 3.50
C ASP A 211 -8.65 -9.08 2.89
N ARG A 212 -9.95 -9.29 2.59
CA ARG A 212 -10.48 -10.57 2.08
C ARG A 212 -9.81 -11.01 0.80
N HIS A 213 -9.47 -10.06 -0.05
CA HIS A 213 -8.74 -10.27 -1.29
C HIS A 213 -7.57 -9.31 -1.38
N VAL A 214 -6.56 -9.72 -2.11
CA VAL A 214 -5.45 -8.90 -2.56
C VAL A 214 -5.24 -9.09 -4.06
N ALA A 215 -4.93 -8.01 -4.76
CA ALA A 215 -4.45 -8.10 -6.13
C ALA A 215 -3.23 -7.20 -6.35
N VAL A 216 -2.35 -7.65 -7.23
CA VAL A 216 -1.12 -6.98 -7.62
C VAL A 216 -1.18 -6.72 -9.13
N PHE A 217 -0.91 -5.49 -9.52
CA PHE A 217 -0.86 -5.07 -10.92
C PHE A 217 0.46 -4.39 -11.22
N ARG A 218 0.81 -4.40 -12.50
CA ARG A 218 1.80 -3.48 -13.08
C ARG A 218 1.13 -2.62 -14.15
N ARG A 219 1.77 -1.53 -14.52
CA ARG A 219 1.36 -0.76 -15.70
C ARG A 219 1.65 -1.58 -16.94
N LYS A 220 0.69 -1.68 -17.85
CA LYS A 220 0.90 -2.28 -19.18
C LYS A 220 1.77 -1.35 -20.02
N GLU A 221 2.81 -1.90 -20.64
CA GLU A 221 3.65 -1.19 -21.61
C GLU A 221 2.86 -0.76 -22.85
#